data_c630dafc6a3c1eeadd5ddd2539d2c272
#
_entry.id   c630dafc6a3c1eeadd5ddd2539d2c272
#
_cell.length_a   1.000
_cell.length_b   1.000
_cell.length_c   1.000
_cell.angle_alpha   90.00
_cell.angle_beta   90.00
_cell.angle_gamma   90.00
#
_symmetry.space_group_name_H-M   'P 1'
#
loop_
_entity.id
_entity.type
_entity.pdbx_description
1 polymer ?
#
loop_
_entity_poly.entity_id
_entity_poly.type
_entity_poly.pdbx_seq_one_letter_code
_entity_poly.pdbx_strand_id
1 'polypeptide(L)'
;MSAPENILIRGVNWLGDAIMTLPAITRLREAHPHARFTLLTHDKLADLWASTQHFERILTFSRGESPFAVGNKLKRENFDTALILPNSFRTALECWQAGIQRRIGYAGNWRNGLLTDAVVQRP
;
A
#
# COMPACT_ATOMS: atom_id res chain seq x y z
N MET A 1 -9.80 8.52 17.85
CA MET A 1 -9.42 8.33 16.44
C MET A 1 -10.52 7.59 15.70
N SER A 2 -10.88 8.09 14.55
CA SER A 2 -11.86 7.39 13.72
C SER A 2 -11.22 6.16 13.07
N ALA A 3 -12.03 5.14 12.78
CA ALA A 3 -11.58 3.98 12.03
C ALA A 3 -11.18 4.41 10.61
N PRO A 4 -10.19 3.74 9.98
CA PRO A 4 -9.85 4.06 8.60
C PRO A 4 -11.01 3.74 7.66
N GLU A 5 -11.26 4.64 6.72
CA GLU A 5 -12.36 4.51 5.76
C GLU A 5 -11.89 4.30 4.33
N ASN A 6 -10.73 4.87 3.98
CA ASN A 6 -10.18 4.80 2.64
C ASN A 6 -8.72 4.38 2.72
N ILE A 7 -8.47 3.10 2.52
CA ILE A 7 -7.19 2.45 2.79
C ILE A 7 -6.49 2.13 1.47
N LEU A 8 -5.24 2.58 1.36
CA LEU A 8 -4.35 2.18 0.28
C LEU A 8 -3.50 1.00 0.75
N ILE A 9 -3.47 -0.05 -0.05
CA ILE A 9 -2.49 -1.12 0.10
C ILE A 9 -1.43 -0.93 -0.98
N ARG A 10 -0.22 -0.59 -0.59
CA ARG A 10 0.91 -0.54 -1.51
C ARG A 10 1.43 -1.97 -1.62
N GLY A 11 1.11 -2.63 -2.72
CA GLY A 11 1.46 -4.03 -2.94
C GLY A 11 2.94 -4.23 -3.21
N VAL A 12 3.38 -5.47 -3.07
CA VAL A 12 4.75 -5.88 -3.38
C VAL A 12 4.91 -6.09 -4.89
N ASN A 13 6.17 -6.07 -5.37
CA ASN A 13 6.44 -6.07 -6.80
C ASN A 13 6.70 -7.47 -7.37
N TRP A 14 6.83 -8.49 -6.52
CA TRP A 14 7.17 -9.84 -6.94
C TRP A 14 6.00 -10.78 -6.72
N LEU A 15 5.79 -11.71 -7.66
CA LEU A 15 4.66 -12.64 -7.63
C LEU A 15 4.64 -13.50 -6.36
N GLY A 16 5.78 -14.06 -5.98
CA GLY A 16 5.85 -14.90 -4.78
C GLY A 16 5.50 -14.13 -3.51
N ASP A 17 6.07 -12.91 -3.38
CA ASP A 17 5.77 -12.05 -2.24
C ASP A 17 4.30 -11.62 -2.25
N ALA A 18 3.73 -11.35 -3.43
CA ALA A 18 2.33 -10.97 -3.56
C ALA A 18 1.41 -12.07 -3.01
N ILE A 19 1.67 -13.32 -3.39
CA ILE A 19 0.89 -14.46 -2.91
C ILE A 19 1.00 -14.59 -1.40
N MET A 20 2.18 -14.38 -0.83
CA MET A 20 2.41 -14.48 0.61
C MET A 20 1.69 -13.40 1.41
N THR A 21 1.34 -12.27 0.78
CA THR A 21 0.61 -11.21 1.48
C THR A 21 -0.91 -11.44 1.53
N LEU A 22 -1.44 -12.38 0.76
CA LEU A 22 -2.89 -12.62 0.69
C LEU A 22 -3.55 -12.88 2.05
N PRO A 23 -2.98 -13.72 2.94
CA PRO A 23 -3.63 -13.93 4.25
C PRO A 23 -3.73 -12.64 5.07
N ALA A 24 -2.69 -11.81 5.06
CA ALA A 24 -2.71 -10.55 5.80
C ALA A 24 -3.75 -9.58 5.24
N ILE A 25 -3.85 -9.48 3.93
CA ILE A 25 -4.84 -8.63 3.25
C ILE A 25 -6.24 -9.11 3.55
N THR A 26 -6.47 -10.42 3.52
CA THR A 26 -7.78 -11.00 3.83
C THR A 26 -8.20 -10.66 5.26
N ARG A 27 -7.29 -10.80 6.23
CA ARG A 27 -7.57 -10.45 7.63
C ARG A 27 -7.87 -8.97 7.81
N LEU A 28 -7.11 -8.12 7.12
CA LEU A 28 -7.32 -6.68 7.19
C LEU A 28 -8.70 -6.33 6.62
N ARG A 29 -9.10 -6.96 5.52
CA ARG A 29 -10.41 -6.76 4.92
C ARG A 29 -11.54 -7.18 5.87
N GLU A 30 -11.38 -8.32 6.54
CA GLU A 30 -12.34 -8.80 7.51
C GLU A 30 -12.46 -7.87 8.71
N ALA A 31 -11.33 -7.29 9.15
CA ALA A 31 -11.31 -6.37 10.30
C ALA A 31 -11.96 -5.02 9.97
N HIS A 32 -12.00 -4.63 8.69
CA HIS A 32 -12.54 -3.34 8.25
C HIS A 32 -13.52 -3.53 7.10
N PRO A 33 -14.68 -4.17 7.35
CA PRO A 33 -15.60 -4.57 6.27
C PRO A 33 -16.23 -3.39 5.53
N HIS A 34 -16.28 -2.23 6.15
CA HIS A 34 -16.91 -1.04 5.56
C HIS A 34 -15.89 -0.07 4.94
N ALA A 35 -14.61 -0.35 5.08
CA ALA A 35 -13.58 0.50 4.50
C ALA A 35 -13.44 0.23 3.00
N ARG A 36 -13.03 1.27 2.25
CA ARG A 36 -12.69 1.12 0.84
C ARG A 36 -11.22 0.75 0.76
N PHE A 37 -10.93 -0.31 0.04
CA PHE A 37 -9.57 -0.80 -0.16
C PHE A 37 -9.17 -0.58 -1.61
N THR A 38 -8.09 0.13 -1.81
CA THR A 38 -7.48 0.33 -3.13
C THR A 38 -6.08 -0.26 -3.09
N LEU A 39 -5.76 -1.08 -4.08
CA LEU A 39 -4.43 -1.65 -4.23
C LEU A 39 -3.64 -0.84 -5.25
N LEU A 40 -2.41 -0.48 -4.92
CA LEU A 40 -1.44 0.02 -5.88
C LEU A 40 -0.43 -1.10 -6.15
N THR A 41 -0.38 -1.56 -7.38
CA THR A 41 0.48 -2.67 -7.78
C THR A 41 1.14 -2.38 -9.12
N HIS A 42 2.22 -3.10 -9.40
CA HIS A 42 2.83 -3.07 -10.72
C HIS A 42 1.84 -3.62 -11.75
N ASP A 43 1.83 -3.04 -12.95
CA ASP A 43 0.91 -3.44 -14.00
C ASP A 43 0.99 -4.93 -14.35
N LYS A 44 2.16 -5.56 -14.18
CA LYS A 44 2.33 -7.00 -14.41
C LYS A 44 1.56 -7.87 -13.43
N LEU A 45 1.21 -7.37 -12.25
CA LEU A 45 0.50 -8.13 -11.22
C LEU A 45 -0.98 -7.78 -11.13
N ALA A 46 -1.46 -6.86 -11.93
CA ALA A 46 -2.85 -6.39 -11.86
C ALA A 46 -3.86 -7.52 -12.06
N ASP A 47 -3.62 -8.41 -13.01
CA ASP A 47 -4.53 -9.52 -13.31
C ASP A 47 -4.64 -10.50 -12.14
N LEU A 48 -3.54 -10.76 -11.45
CA LEU A 48 -3.54 -11.61 -10.26
C LEU A 48 -4.50 -11.06 -9.21
N TRP A 49 -4.39 -9.77 -8.92
CA TRP A 49 -5.18 -9.14 -7.87
C TRP A 49 -6.63 -8.93 -8.28
N ALA A 50 -6.91 -8.75 -9.58
CA ALA A 50 -8.26 -8.56 -10.08
C ALA A 50 -9.16 -9.77 -9.77
N SER A 51 -8.59 -10.97 -9.69
CA SER A 51 -9.35 -12.19 -9.40
C SER A 51 -9.71 -12.37 -7.93
N THR A 52 -9.12 -11.60 -7.01
CA THR A 52 -9.28 -11.83 -5.57
C THR A 52 -10.51 -11.15 -4.96
N GLN A 53 -11.04 -10.13 -5.57
CA GLN A 53 -12.22 -9.39 -5.11
C GLN A 53 -12.07 -8.73 -3.73
N HIS A 54 -10.85 -8.53 -3.27
CA HIS A 54 -10.59 -7.86 -1.98
C HIS A 54 -10.58 -6.34 -2.07
N PHE A 55 -10.51 -5.79 -3.28
CA PHE A 55 -10.28 -4.36 -3.50
C PHE A 55 -11.41 -3.75 -4.31
N GLU A 56 -11.86 -2.57 -3.92
CA GLU A 56 -12.82 -1.78 -4.70
C GLU A 56 -12.18 -1.23 -5.95
N ARG A 57 -10.86 -0.91 -5.90
CA ARG A 57 -10.11 -0.42 -7.03
C ARG A 57 -8.70 -0.98 -7.03
N ILE A 58 -8.15 -1.11 -8.23
CA ILE A 58 -6.75 -1.48 -8.42
C ILE A 58 -6.12 -0.39 -9.28
N LEU A 59 -5.15 0.33 -8.71
CA LEU A 59 -4.34 1.29 -9.41
C LEU A 59 -3.01 0.64 -9.80
N THR A 60 -2.50 1.00 -10.95
CA THR A 60 -1.25 0.42 -11.43
C THR A 60 -0.22 1.50 -11.68
N PHE A 61 1.03 1.10 -11.62
CA PHE A 61 2.15 1.93 -12.05
C PHE A 61 3.02 1.12 -12.98
N SER A 62 3.70 1.80 -13.88
CA SER A 62 4.60 1.15 -14.83
C SER A 62 6.05 1.33 -14.39
N ARG A 63 6.91 0.46 -14.92
CA ARG A 63 8.34 0.54 -14.69
C ARG A 63 8.86 1.89 -15.19
N GLY A 64 9.61 2.58 -14.34
CA GLY A 64 10.17 3.88 -14.68
C GLY A 64 9.39 5.08 -14.18
N GLU A 65 8.16 4.91 -13.67
CA GLU A 65 7.48 6.03 -13.02
C GLU A 65 8.25 6.45 -11.77
N SER A 66 8.43 7.76 -11.60
CA SER A 66 9.12 8.27 -10.40
C SER A 66 8.20 8.14 -9.17
N PRO A 67 8.76 8.08 -7.95
CA PRO A 67 7.94 8.06 -6.75
C PRO A 67 7.08 9.33 -6.59
N PHE A 68 7.54 10.44 -7.12
CA PHE A 68 6.76 11.70 -7.07
C PHE A 68 5.56 11.66 -8.01
N ALA A 69 5.72 11.05 -9.19
CA ALA A 69 4.61 10.87 -10.12
C ALA A 69 3.56 9.93 -9.54
N VAL A 70 3.99 8.82 -8.94
CA VAL A 70 3.10 7.87 -8.27
C VAL A 70 2.40 8.56 -7.10
N GLY A 71 3.14 9.30 -6.27
CA GLY A 71 2.57 10.03 -5.15
C GLY A 71 1.50 11.04 -5.55
N ASN A 72 1.74 11.77 -6.63
CA ASN A 72 0.75 12.73 -7.14
C ASN A 72 -0.52 12.03 -7.62
N LYS A 73 -0.38 10.88 -8.24
CA LYS A 73 -1.53 10.05 -8.66
C LYS A 73 -2.34 9.62 -7.44
N LEU A 74 -1.68 9.19 -6.37
CA LEU A 74 -2.33 8.74 -5.14
C LEU A 74 -3.01 9.90 -4.39
N LYS A 75 -2.42 11.08 -4.44
CA LYS A 75 -2.93 12.25 -3.73
C LYS A 75 -4.36 12.59 -4.14
N ARG A 76 -4.72 12.34 -5.39
CA ARG A 76 -6.05 12.62 -5.92
C ARG A 76 -7.13 11.72 -5.34
N GLU A 77 -6.75 10.59 -4.75
CA GLU A 77 -7.68 9.58 -4.25
C GLU A 77 -8.07 9.79 -2.79
N ASN A 78 -7.41 10.69 -2.07
CA ASN A 78 -7.75 11.08 -0.69
C ASN A 78 -7.73 9.90 0.30
N PHE A 79 -6.69 9.08 0.25
CA PHE A 79 -6.51 8.00 1.22
C PHE A 79 -6.25 8.57 2.61
N ASP A 80 -6.85 7.97 3.63
CA ASP A 80 -6.56 8.34 5.03
C ASP A 80 -5.47 7.44 5.64
N THR A 81 -5.30 6.23 5.12
CA THR A 81 -4.37 5.25 5.65
C THR A 81 -3.69 4.52 4.51
N ALA A 82 -2.39 4.28 4.63
CA ALA A 82 -1.64 3.45 3.70
C ALA A 82 -0.95 2.33 4.47
N LEU A 83 -1.12 1.10 4.02
CA LEU A 83 -0.34 -0.04 4.46
C LEU A 83 0.71 -0.32 3.38
N ILE A 84 1.98 -0.19 3.73
CA ILE A 84 3.10 -0.26 2.80
C ILE A 84 3.80 -1.60 3.00
N LEU A 85 3.48 -2.56 2.14
CA LEU A 85 3.99 -3.92 2.27
C LEU A 85 5.46 -4.06 1.87
N PRO A 86 5.96 -3.42 0.78
CA PRO A 86 7.40 -3.46 0.52
C PRO A 86 8.16 -2.66 1.57
N ASN A 87 9.42 -3.00 1.78
CA ASN A 87 10.24 -2.32 2.77
C ASN A 87 11.25 -1.34 2.18
N SER A 88 11.05 -0.89 0.94
CA SER A 88 11.94 0.06 0.29
C SER A 88 11.66 1.50 0.70
N PHE A 89 12.68 2.34 0.63
CA PHE A 89 12.54 3.77 0.84
C PHE A 89 11.56 4.38 -0.17
N ARG A 90 11.64 3.95 -1.43
CA ARG A 90 10.80 4.46 -2.51
C ARG A 90 9.31 4.33 -2.22
N THR A 91 8.87 3.17 -1.72
CA THR A 91 7.44 2.95 -1.47
C THR A 91 6.91 3.83 -0.34
N ALA A 92 7.72 4.06 0.70
CA ALA A 92 7.38 4.99 1.76
C ALA A 92 7.32 6.43 1.23
N LEU A 93 8.23 6.80 0.34
CA LEU A 93 8.26 8.13 -0.25
C LEU A 93 7.03 8.39 -1.12
N GLU A 94 6.55 7.40 -1.85
CA GLU A 94 5.32 7.51 -2.63
C GLU A 94 4.13 7.92 -1.76
N CYS A 95 3.97 7.25 -0.64
CA CYS A 95 2.85 7.51 0.27
C CYS A 95 3.03 8.83 1.04
N TRP A 96 4.27 9.18 1.38
CA TRP A 96 4.57 10.46 2.00
C TRP A 96 4.26 11.62 1.06
N GLN A 97 4.65 11.50 -0.20
CA GLN A 97 4.37 12.51 -1.24
C GLN A 97 2.87 12.66 -1.47
N ALA A 98 2.12 11.57 -1.34
CA ALA A 98 0.66 11.60 -1.48
C ALA A 98 -0.04 12.32 -0.33
N GLY A 99 0.67 12.63 0.76
CA GLY A 99 0.09 13.31 1.90
C GLY A 99 -0.84 12.44 2.74
N ILE A 100 -0.70 11.12 2.67
CA ILE A 100 -1.55 10.20 3.43
C ILE A 100 -1.20 10.34 4.91
N GLN A 101 -2.20 10.58 5.75
CA GLN A 101 -1.99 10.92 7.16
C GLN A 101 -1.39 9.78 7.96
N ARG A 102 -1.84 8.56 7.74
CA ARG A 102 -1.33 7.40 8.46
C ARG A 102 -0.62 6.46 7.50
N ARG A 103 0.68 6.27 7.74
CA ARG A 103 1.54 5.45 6.87
C ARG A 103 2.18 4.37 7.73
N ILE A 104 1.76 3.12 7.49
CA ILE A 104 2.17 1.95 8.27
C ILE A 104 3.07 1.09 7.41
N GLY A 105 4.25 0.75 7.90
CA GLY A 105 5.18 -0.11 7.18
C GLY A 105 6.30 -0.62 8.06
N TYR A 106 7.11 -1.52 7.51
CA TYR A 106 8.26 -2.04 8.22
C TYR A 106 9.33 -0.97 8.38
N ALA A 107 9.95 -0.94 9.57
CA ALA A 107 11.06 -0.05 9.89
C ALA A 107 12.31 -0.43 9.10
N GLY A 108 13.19 0.52 8.88
CA GLY A 108 14.47 0.30 8.22
C GLY A 108 14.57 0.99 6.87
N ASN A 109 15.67 0.74 6.16
CA ASN A 109 15.95 1.28 4.82
C ASN A 109 15.79 2.81 4.73
N TRP A 110 16.19 3.52 5.80
CA TRP A 110 16.17 4.99 5.89
C TRP A 110 14.78 5.62 5.84
N ARG A 111 13.73 4.82 5.99
CA ARG A 111 12.36 5.29 5.76
C ARG A 111 11.54 5.57 7.04
N ASN A 112 12.13 5.35 8.22
CA ASN A 112 11.38 5.52 9.48
C ASN A 112 10.78 6.92 9.62
N GLY A 113 11.46 7.95 9.13
CA GLY A 113 10.96 9.32 9.15
C GLY A 113 9.77 9.57 8.21
N LEU A 114 9.56 8.68 7.25
CA LEU A 114 8.45 8.76 6.30
C LEU A 114 7.23 7.98 6.76
N LEU A 115 7.38 7.15 7.79
CA LEU A 115 6.30 6.32 8.33
C LEU A 115 5.72 6.98 9.57
N THR A 116 4.41 6.86 9.76
CA THR A 116 3.77 7.27 11.01
C THR A 116 3.79 6.13 12.03
N ASP A 117 3.68 4.90 11.55
CA ASP A 117 3.72 3.69 12.36
C ASP A 117 4.76 2.74 11.77
N ALA A 118 5.97 2.78 12.30
CA ALA A 118 7.05 1.89 11.86
C ALA A 118 6.99 0.58 12.65
N VAL A 119 6.84 -0.53 11.93
CA VAL A 119 6.73 -1.86 12.53
C VAL A 119 8.08 -2.56 12.42
N VAL A 120 8.57 -3.07 13.54
CA VAL A 120 9.83 -3.83 13.54
C VAL A 120 9.57 -5.21 12.95
N GLN A 121 10.35 -5.54 11.92
CA GLN A 121 10.24 -6.85 11.28
C GLN A 121 10.86 -7.92 12.20
N ARG A 122 10.08 -8.95 12.53
CA ARG A 122 10.57 -10.06 13.34
C ARG A 122 11.37 -11.03 12.47
N PRO A 123 12.46 -11.57 12.99
CA PRO A 123 13.23 -12.59 12.25
C PRO A 123 12.45 -13.90 12.07
#